data_4c13adbb0b0e6c6a6c033c4ab6c0798f
#
_entry.id   4c13adbb0b0e6c6a6c033c4ab6c0798f
#
_cell.length_a   1.000
_cell.length_b   1.000
_cell.length_c   1.000
_cell.angle_alpha   90.00
_cell.angle_beta   90.00
_cell.angle_gamma   90.00
#
_symmetry.space_group_name_H-M   'P 1'
#
loop_
_entity.id
_entity.type
_entity.pdbx_description
1 polymer ?
#
loop_
_entity_poly.entity_id
_entity_poly.type
_entity_poly.pdbx_seq_one_letter_code
_entity_poly.pdbx_strand_id
1 'polypeptide(L)' 'MDPDACLAELLALTVGVDEDRPPGPAAAARMAELVRDLDGWLARGGFLPQRWTREVTP' A
#
# COMPACT_ATOMS: atom_id res chain seq x y z
N MET A 1 -12.47 -5.90 1.02
CA MET A 1 -11.25 -5.13 1.31
C MET A 1 -11.36 -3.77 0.63
N ASP A 2 -10.85 -2.73 1.25
CA ASP A 2 -10.84 -1.38 0.67
C ASP A 2 -9.42 -1.07 0.20
N PRO A 3 -9.15 -1.08 -1.10
CA PRO A 3 -7.79 -0.84 -1.60
C PRO A 3 -7.27 0.56 -1.28
N ASP A 4 -8.15 1.56 -1.20
CA ASP A 4 -7.73 2.92 -0.84
C ASP A 4 -7.27 2.99 0.60
N ALA A 5 -8.01 2.38 1.52
CA ALA A 5 -7.63 2.35 2.93
C ALA A 5 -6.35 1.53 3.13
N CYS A 6 -6.24 0.40 2.43
CA CYS A 6 -5.06 -0.45 2.51
C CYS A 6 -3.81 0.29 2.05
N LEU A 7 -3.89 0.98 0.92
CA LEU A 7 -2.77 1.75 0.40
C LEU A 7 -2.43 2.93 1.30
N ALA A 8 -3.42 3.61 1.85
CA ALA A 8 -3.20 4.74 2.75
C ALA A 8 -2.44 4.30 4.00
N GLU A 9 -2.81 3.19 4.59
CA GLU A 9 -2.11 2.65 5.76
C GLU A 9 -0.67 2.25 5.39
N LEU A 10 -0.51 1.58 4.25
CA LEU A 10 0.80 1.17 3.78
C LEU A 10 1.72 2.37 3.59
N LEU A 11 1.25 3.42 2.93
CA LEU A 11 2.03 4.62 2.72
C LEU A 11 2.36 5.34 4.02
N ALA A 12 1.43 5.37 4.98
CA ALA A 12 1.68 5.96 6.29
C ALA A 12 2.83 5.25 7.00
N LEU A 13 2.93 3.94 6.85
CA LEU A 13 4.00 3.15 7.47
C LEU A 13 5.37 3.39 6.83
N THR A 14 5.41 3.96 5.63
CA THR A 14 6.68 4.25 4.95
C THR A 14 7.26 5.61 5.32
N VAL A 15 6.52 6.44 6.05
CA VAL A 15 6.98 7.78 6.39
C VAL A 15 8.23 7.69 7.27
N GLY A 16 9.30 8.37 6.84
CA GLY A 16 10.56 8.37 7.58
C GLY A 16 11.40 7.11 7.42
N VAL A 17 10.96 6.14 6.62
CA VAL A 17 11.70 4.90 6.37
C VAL A 17 12.68 5.12 5.22
N ASP A 18 13.95 4.77 5.44
CA ASP A 18 14.98 4.74 4.40
C ASP A 18 16.07 3.74 4.79
N GLU A 19 17.17 3.70 4.05
CA GLU A 19 18.27 2.76 4.32
C GLU A 19 18.84 2.93 5.72
N ASP A 20 18.92 4.16 6.21
CA ASP A 20 19.48 4.45 7.53
C ASP A 20 18.43 4.33 8.63
N ARG A 21 17.16 4.29 8.27
CA ARG A 21 16.04 4.20 9.21
C ARG A 21 15.05 3.14 8.74
N PRO A 22 15.42 1.86 8.84
CA PRO A 22 14.50 0.80 8.45
C PRO A 22 13.29 0.76 9.39
N PRO A 23 12.17 0.20 8.93
CA PRO A 23 10.99 0.08 9.80
C PRO A 23 11.27 -0.89 10.94
N GLY A 24 10.63 -0.67 12.07
CA GLY A 24 10.66 -1.63 13.16
C GLY A 24 9.98 -2.94 12.76
N PRO A 25 10.22 -4.04 13.51
CA PRO A 25 9.68 -5.35 13.12
C PRO A 25 8.15 -5.39 13.04
N ALA A 26 7.47 -4.71 13.94
CA ALA A 26 6.00 -4.67 13.90
C ALA A 26 5.49 -3.93 12.66
N ALA A 27 6.12 -2.79 12.33
CA ALA A 27 5.75 -2.02 11.14
C ALA A 27 6.06 -2.82 9.87
N ALA A 28 7.22 -3.47 9.84
CA ALA A 28 7.61 -4.28 8.69
C ALA A 28 6.62 -5.43 8.45
N ALA A 29 6.20 -6.11 9.51
CA ALA A 29 5.22 -7.19 9.42
C ALA A 29 3.88 -6.68 8.90
N ARG A 30 3.45 -5.51 9.39
CA ARG A 30 2.18 -4.92 8.93
C ARG A 30 2.27 -4.51 7.47
N MET A 31 3.39 -3.93 7.05
CA MET A 31 3.62 -3.58 5.65
C MET A 31 3.53 -4.82 4.75
N ALA A 32 4.11 -5.93 5.18
CA ALA A 32 4.05 -7.18 4.43
C ALA A 32 2.61 -7.68 4.28
N GLU A 33 1.81 -7.62 5.35
CA GLU A 33 0.39 -7.98 5.28
C GLU A 33 -0.36 -7.12 4.28
N LEU A 34 -0.15 -5.81 4.36
CA LEU A 34 -0.87 -4.87 3.48
C LEU A 34 -0.50 -5.07 2.02
N VAL A 35 0.78 -5.33 1.74
CA VAL A 35 1.23 -5.61 0.37
C VAL A 35 0.57 -6.88 -0.16
N ARG A 36 0.52 -7.94 0.64
CA ARG A 36 -0.09 -9.20 0.23
C ARG A 36 -1.59 -9.04 0.02
N ASP A 37 -2.26 -8.29 0.89
CA ASP A 37 -3.69 -8.05 0.78
C ASP A 37 -4.00 -7.29 -0.50
N LEU A 38 -3.24 -6.24 -0.78
CA LEU A 38 -3.42 -5.43 -1.98
C LEU A 38 -3.10 -6.24 -3.24
N ASP A 39 -2.01 -6.98 -3.23
CA ASP A 39 -1.64 -7.85 -4.34
C ASP A 39 -2.73 -8.87 -4.65
N GLY A 40 -3.25 -9.54 -3.61
CA GLY A 40 -4.34 -10.49 -3.78
C GLY A 40 -5.61 -9.86 -4.33
N TRP A 41 -5.94 -8.67 -3.87
CA TRP A 41 -7.09 -7.92 -4.37
C TRP A 41 -6.95 -7.62 -5.86
N LEU A 42 -5.79 -7.10 -6.27
CA LEU A 42 -5.54 -6.74 -7.66
C LEU A 42 -5.45 -7.98 -8.56
N ALA A 43 -4.86 -9.06 -8.05
CA ALA A 43 -4.73 -10.31 -8.81
C ALA A 43 -6.09 -10.94 -9.12
N ARG A 44 -7.11 -10.70 -8.28
CA ARG A 44 -8.46 -11.20 -8.51
C ARG A 44 -9.30 -10.26 -9.39
N GLY A 45 -8.69 -9.22 -9.95
CA GLY A 45 -9.38 -8.27 -10.79
C GLY A 45 -10.05 -7.12 -10.03
N GLY A 46 -9.64 -6.90 -8.77
CA GLY A 46 -10.15 -5.77 -8.00
C GLY A 46 -9.75 -4.44 -8.62
N PHE A 47 -10.54 -3.41 -8.39
CA PHE A 47 -10.24 -2.08 -8.92
C PHE A 47 -9.02 -1.49 -8.24
N LEU A 48 -8.30 -0.63 -8.98
CA LEU A 48 -7.12 0.04 -8.46
C LEU A 48 -7.47 1.04 -7.37
N PRO A 49 -6.55 1.25 -6.39
CA PRO A 49 -6.71 2.38 -5.49
C PRO A 49 -6.87 3.66 -6.28
N GLN A 50 -7.75 4.53 -5.83
CA GLN A 50 -8.04 5.78 -6.53
C GLN A 50 -6.78 6.61 -6.75
N ARG A 51 -5.87 6.60 -5.79
CA ARG A 51 -4.60 7.29 -5.87
C ARG A 51 -3.75 6.84 -7.06
N TRP A 52 -3.90 5.58 -7.49
CA TRP A 52 -3.13 5.02 -8.59
C TRP A 52 -3.81 5.18 -9.95
N THR A 53 -5.05 5.65 -9.95
CA THR A 53 -5.72 5.93 -11.21
C THR A 53 -5.38 7.35 -11.63
N ARG A 54 -4.93 7.49 -12.87
CA ARG A 54 -4.62 8.78 -13.43
C ARG A 54 -5.79 9.25 -14.27
N GLU A 55 -6.33 10.41 -13.92
CA GLU A 55 -7.18 11.10 -14.85
C GLU A 55 -6.30 11.65 -15.95
N VAL A 56 -6.45 11.07 -17.12
CA VAL A 56 -5.82 11.65 -18.29
C VAL A 56 -6.79 12.70 -18.80
N THR A 57 -6.53 13.95 -18.43
CA THR A 57 -7.24 15.06 -19.05
C THR A 57 -6.59 15.34 -20.39
N PRO A 58 -7.38 15.34 -21.44
CA PRO A 58 -6.88 15.71 -22.76
C PRO A 58 -6.42 17.17 -22.81
#